data_cc992f5363e73b4920a0a9b08d0b740a
#
_entry.id   cc992f5363e73b4920a0a9b08d0b740a
#
_cell.length_a   1.000
_cell.length_b   1.000
_cell.length_c   1.000
_cell.angle_alpha   90.00
_cell.angle_beta   90.00
_cell.angle_gamma   90.00
#
_symmetry.space_group_name_H-M   'P 1'
#
loop_
_entity.id
_entity.type
_entity.pdbx_description
1 polymer ?
#
loop_
_entity_poly.entity_id
_entity_poly.type
_entity_poly.pdbx_seq_one_letter_code
_entity_poly.pdbx_strand_id
1 'polypeptide(L)'
;MHDDERVAEELEALQAILMDEIKILTDESGKAVGVETEVHPWTALDTEQQFVRVSLEIKLPSGYPDTRPIVRLFNPRGLDDSTLNRIKEDISKKCTQDLGQPVIFEIIEIVKEQLTASNMPCVACCICLYGFRSGDDFTKTHCYHYFHSHCLAGHLIASENIFKEEQDKLPPWQQTATFQAVCPVCRAGISYDVEMLRSANPPQELEEAPRTFQPTPELRQLQEKMEALYLKQRSKGGIIQQGNRTLLLSDDNNGEEDNR
;
A
#
# COMPACT_ATOMS: atom_id res chain seq x y z
N MET A 1 29.10 22.92 25.14
CA MET A 1 27.64 22.98 25.12
C MET A 1 27.20 21.84 25.99
N HIS A 2 26.60 22.08 27.15
CA HIS A 2 26.06 21.02 27.98
C HIS A 2 24.91 20.37 27.18
N ASP A 3 24.96 19.05 27.06
CA ASP A 3 23.77 18.30 26.62
C ASP A 3 22.68 18.58 27.65
N ASP A 4 21.50 18.93 27.19
CA ASP A 4 20.39 19.22 28.10
C ASP A 4 19.98 17.91 28.80
N GLU A 5 20.15 17.86 30.13
CA GLU A 5 19.86 16.69 30.93
C GLU A 5 18.43 16.21 30.76
N ARG A 6 17.48 17.14 30.52
CA ARG A 6 16.07 16.84 30.23
C ARG A 6 15.90 15.96 29.00
N VAL A 7 16.71 16.20 27.94
CA VAL A 7 16.67 15.39 26.70
C VAL A 7 17.21 13.99 26.93
N ALA A 8 18.30 13.88 27.73
CA ALA A 8 18.88 12.57 28.03
C ALA A 8 17.91 11.72 28.86
N GLU A 9 17.30 12.31 29.90
CA GLU A 9 16.29 11.63 30.72
C GLU A 9 15.05 11.21 29.91
N GLU A 10 14.57 12.08 29.00
CA GLU A 10 13.43 11.76 28.12
C GLU A 10 13.73 10.57 27.22
N LEU A 11 14.91 10.56 26.58
CA LEU A 11 15.29 9.48 25.67
C LEU A 11 15.52 8.16 26.42
N GLU A 12 16.08 8.20 27.62
CA GLU A 12 16.23 7.02 28.48
C GLU A 12 14.87 6.45 28.89
N ALA A 13 13.93 7.33 29.29
CA ALA A 13 12.58 6.93 29.64
C ALA A 13 11.85 6.32 28.44
N LEU A 14 11.96 6.94 27.25
CA LEU A 14 11.38 6.41 26.02
C LEU A 14 11.92 5.04 25.64
N GLN A 15 13.23 4.82 25.76
CA GLN A 15 13.82 3.50 25.52
C GLN A 15 13.34 2.45 26.53
N ALA A 16 13.18 2.84 27.81
CA ALA A 16 12.66 1.93 28.82
C ALA A 16 11.19 1.54 28.58
N ILE A 17 10.38 2.45 28.03
CA ILE A 17 8.94 2.22 27.78
C ILE A 17 8.71 1.50 26.45
N LEU A 18 9.35 1.96 25.37
CA LEU A 18 9.10 1.50 24.00
C LEU A 18 10.08 0.43 23.52
N MET A 19 11.15 0.17 24.26
CA MET A 19 12.15 -0.86 23.98
C MET A 19 12.61 -0.85 22.49
N ASP A 20 12.32 -1.93 21.76
CA ASP A 20 12.72 -2.09 20.36
C ASP A 20 11.82 -1.34 19.37
N GLU A 21 10.70 -0.75 19.83
CA GLU A 21 9.77 -0.01 18.96
C GLU A 21 10.28 1.39 18.63
N ILE A 22 11.30 1.91 19.35
CA ILE A 22 11.88 3.23 19.11
C ILE A 22 13.36 3.13 18.71
N LYS A 23 13.71 3.87 17.66
CA LYS A 23 15.08 4.01 17.21
C LYS A 23 15.58 5.41 17.48
N ILE A 24 16.64 5.56 18.26
CA ILE A 24 17.31 6.84 18.47
C ILE A 24 18.22 7.11 17.28
N LEU A 25 18.08 8.30 16.69
CA LEU A 25 18.92 8.80 15.62
C LEU A 25 20.08 9.60 16.23
N THR A 26 21.30 9.25 15.86
CA THR A 26 22.51 9.93 16.34
C THR A 26 23.27 10.59 15.19
N ASP A 27 23.99 11.67 15.48
CA ASP A 27 24.92 12.29 14.55
C ASP A 27 26.28 11.56 14.54
N GLU A 28 27.21 12.06 13.74
CA GLU A 28 28.58 11.52 13.63
C GLU A 28 29.37 11.53 14.95
N SER A 29 28.98 12.39 15.89
CA SER A 29 29.59 12.48 17.22
C SER A 29 29.00 11.51 18.26
N GLY A 30 27.93 10.79 17.88
CA GLY A 30 27.17 9.90 18.77
C GLY A 30 26.10 10.64 19.59
N LYS A 31 25.89 11.93 19.35
CA LYS A 31 24.86 12.70 20.01
C LYS A 31 23.48 12.40 19.42
N ALA A 32 22.46 12.22 20.27
CA ALA A 32 21.10 12.01 19.83
C ALA A 32 20.53 13.29 19.14
N VAL A 33 20.05 13.14 17.93
CA VAL A 33 19.49 14.22 17.09
C VAL A 33 18.01 14.00 16.76
N GLY A 34 17.45 12.86 17.18
CA GLY A 34 16.05 12.56 16.92
C GLY A 34 15.68 11.15 17.28
N VAL A 35 14.43 10.83 17.02
CA VAL A 35 13.88 9.49 17.18
C VAL A 35 13.04 9.10 15.98
N GLU A 36 13.00 7.81 15.68
CA GLU A 36 12.15 7.22 14.65
C GLU A 36 11.38 6.04 15.25
N THR A 37 10.09 5.97 15.01
CA THR A 37 9.24 4.87 15.46
C THR A 37 8.13 4.60 14.46
N GLU A 38 7.62 3.38 14.47
CA GLU A 38 6.41 3.00 13.74
C GLU A 38 5.24 2.93 14.71
N VAL A 39 4.22 3.76 14.48
CA VAL A 39 3.07 3.88 15.38
C VAL A 39 1.88 3.10 14.84
N HIS A 40 1.31 2.27 15.70
CA HIS A 40 0.14 1.44 15.46
C HIS A 40 -1.00 1.84 16.39
N PRO A 41 -2.26 1.55 16.04
CA PRO A 41 -3.39 1.74 16.93
C PRO A 41 -3.28 0.84 18.17
N TRP A 42 -3.86 1.28 19.26
CA TRP A 42 -3.92 0.50 20.49
C TRP A 42 -4.99 -0.61 20.37
N THR A 43 -4.56 -1.85 20.19
CA THR A 43 -5.42 -3.04 20.04
C THR A 43 -5.10 -4.12 21.09
N ALA A 44 -4.69 -3.71 22.28
CA ALA A 44 -4.14 -4.60 23.31
C ALA A 44 -2.97 -5.43 22.75
N LEU A 45 -3.10 -6.76 22.67
CA LEU A 45 -2.05 -7.64 22.15
C LEU A 45 -2.36 -8.20 20.76
N ASP A 46 -3.49 -7.78 20.16
CA ASP A 46 -3.93 -8.32 18.87
C ASP A 46 -3.41 -7.45 17.72
N THR A 47 -2.27 -7.86 17.16
CA THR A 47 -1.66 -7.19 16.00
C THR A 47 -2.45 -7.41 14.70
N GLU A 48 -3.30 -8.43 14.63
CA GLU A 48 -4.16 -8.68 13.47
C GLU A 48 -5.20 -7.58 13.32
N GLN A 49 -5.63 -6.97 14.44
CA GLN A 49 -6.58 -5.86 14.46
C GLN A 49 -5.93 -4.48 14.27
N GLN A 50 -4.64 -4.40 14.01
CA GLN A 50 -3.96 -3.16 13.67
C GLN A 50 -4.08 -2.89 12.18
N PHE A 51 -5.15 -2.21 11.77
CA PHE A 51 -5.43 -2.01 10.35
C PHE A 51 -4.74 -0.79 9.75
N VAL A 52 -4.29 0.14 10.54
CA VAL A 52 -3.61 1.35 10.08
C VAL A 52 -2.25 1.50 10.74
N ARG A 53 -1.34 2.26 10.13
CA ARG A 53 -0.05 2.61 10.74
C ARG A 53 0.56 3.83 10.09
N VAL A 54 1.52 4.47 10.78
CA VAL A 54 2.33 5.55 10.23
C VAL A 54 3.73 5.53 10.84
N SER A 55 4.76 5.82 10.05
CA SER A 55 6.10 6.04 10.56
C SER A 55 6.25 7.50 11.01
N LEU A 56 6.85 7.70 12.17
CA LEU A 56 7.03 8.98 12.83
C LEU A 56 8.53 9.25 13.01
N GLU A 57 9.02 10.35 12.48
CA GLU A 57 10.37 10.87 12.71
C GLU A 57 10.26 12.18 13.46
N ILE A 58 10.95 12.29 14.61
CA ILE A 58 11.02 13.50 15.42
C ILE A 58 12.48 13.93 15.50
N LYS A 59 12.83 15.04 14.87
CA LYS A 59 14.16 15.63 14.95
C LYS A 59 14.24 16.66 16.06
N LEU A 60 15.29 16.58 16.84
CA LEU A 60 15.55 17.46 17.98
C LEU A 60 16.53 18.56 17.57
N PRO A 61 16.08 19.82 17.42
CA PRO A 61 16.98 20.94 17.20
C PRO A 61 17.87 21.20 18.41
N SER A 62 18.98 21.89 18.22
CA SER A 62 19.98 22.16 19.28
C SER A 62 19.43 22.92 20.49
N GLY A 63 18.24 23.51 20.40
CA GLY A 63 17.57 24.20 21.48
C GLY A 63 16.39 23.45 22.08
N TYR A 64 16.17 22.19 21.71
CA TYR A 64 15.12 21.38 22.30
C TYR A 64 15.43 21.11 23.80
N PRO A 65 14.42 21.15 24.71
CA PRO A 65 12.98 21.33 24.51
C PRO A 65 12.49 22.78 24.43
N ASP A 66 13.35 23.78 24.60
CA ASP A 66 12.98 25.21 24.51
C ASP A 66 12.71 25.66 23.07
N THR A 67 13.08 24.84 22.08
CA THR A 67 12.72 24.97 20.68
C THR A 67 11.87 23.77 20.25
N ARG A 68 10.85 24.01 19.43
CA ARG A 68 9.95 22.94 18.97
C ARG A 68 10.69 21.86 18.20
N PRO A 69 10.36 20.58 18.42
CA PRO A 69 10.87 19.50 17.59
C PRO A 69 10.29 19.58 16.17
N ILE A 70 11.02 19.02 15.20
CA ILE A 70 10.57 18.90 13.82
C ILE A 70 9.97 17.51 13.65
N VAL A 71 8.65 17.44 13.43
CA VAL A 71 7.92 16.18 13.34
C VAL A 71 7.55 15.88 11.89
N ARG A 72 7.83 14.68 11.44
CA ARG A 72 7.52 14.18 10.11
C ARG A 72 6.75 12.87 10.20
N LEU A 73 5.56 12.83 9.60
CA LEU A 73 4.81 11.61 9.35
C LEU A 73 5.12 11.11 7.94
N PHE A 74 5.46 9.85 7.78
CA PHE A 74 5.79 9.25 6.49
C PHE A 74 5.32 7.80 6.42
N ASN A 75 5.27 7.22 5.21
CA ASN A 75 4.78 5.86 4.96
C ASN A 75 3.41 5.54 5.61
N PRO A 76 2.40 6.42 5.54
CA PRO A 76 1.09 6.12 6.09
C PRO A 76 0.48 4.91 5.38
N ARG A 77 -0.23 4.06 6.13
CA ARG A 77 -0.95 2.91 5.62
C ARG A 77 -2.38 2.94 6.13
N GLY A 78 -3.34 2.88 5.21
CA GLY A 78 -4.77 2.89 5.53
C GLY A 78 -5.32 4.24 6.00
N LEU A 79 -4.54 5.32 5.95
CA LEU A 79 -4.91 6.66 6.38
C LEU A 79 -5.15 7.57 5.19
N ASP A 80 -6.12 8.46 5.32
CA ASP A 80 -6.37 9.55 4.37
C ASP A 80 -5.65 10.83 4.77
N ASP A 81 -5.60 11.78 3.83
CA ASP A 81 -4.93 13.08 4.05
C ASP A 81 -5.62 13.90 5.15
N SER A 82 -6.94 13.74 5.33
CA SER A 82 -7.70 14.46 6.35
C SER A 82 -7.27 14.04 7.76
N THR A 83 -7.13 12.75 7.99
CA THR A 83 -6.63 12.18 9.25
C THR A 83 -5.18 12.59 9.50
N LEU A 84 -4.32 12.51 8.48
CA LEU A 84 -2.92 12.94 8.60
C LEU A 84 -2.79 14.43 8.94
N ASN A 85 -3.63 15.29 8.36
CA ASN A 85 -3.62 16.71 8.66
C ASN A 85 -4.10 16.99 10.09
N ARG A 86 -5.14 16.29 10.56
CA ARG A 86 -5.61 16.38 11.94
C ARG A 86 -4.51 16.00 12.94
N ILE A 87 -3.81 14.89 12.69
CA ILE A 87 -2.69 14.47 13.52
C ILE A 87 -1.60 15.55 13.58
N LYS A 88 -1.22 16.13 12.43
CA LYS A 88 -0.21 17.21 12.38
C LYS A 88 -0.65 18.47 13.15
N GLU A 89 -1.92 18.84 13.05
CA GLU A 89 -2.47 19.97 13.79
C GLU A 89 -2.43 19.75 15.30
N ASP A 90 -2.81 18.56 15.77
CA ASP A 90 -2.80 18.23 17.19
C ASP A 90 -1.37 18.16 17.76
N ILE A 91 -0.43 17.59 17.01
CA ILE A 91 0.99 17.63 17.35
C ILE A 91 1.48 19.10 17.43
N SER A 92 1.15 19.93 16.45
CA SER A 92 1.58 21.33 16.43
C SER A 92 1.02 22.13 17.62
N LYS A 93 -0.24 21.89 18.01
CA LYS A 93 -0.86 22.47 19.20
C LYS A 93 -0.10 22.05 20.46
N LYS A 94 0.15 20.74 20.62
CA LYS A 94 0.87 20.19 21.77
C LYS A 94 2.28 20.78 21.92
N CYS A 95 3.07 20.76 20.85
CA CYS A 95 4.41 21.35 20.84
C CYS A 95 4.42 22.86 21.15
N THR A 96 3.29 23.57 20.91
CA THR A 96 3.17 24.98 21.26
C THR A 96 2.82 25.18 22.72
N GLN A 97 1.93 24.35 23.25
CA GLN A 97 1.46 24.44 24.64
C GLN A 97 2.55 24.09 25.65
N ASP A 98 3.34 23.07 25.34
CA ASP A 98 4.36 22.52 26.24
C ASP A 98 5.78 22.92 25.85
N LEU A 99 5.94 24.09 25.20
CA LEU A 99 7.25 24.62 24.87
C LEU A 99 8.13 24.76 26.13
N GLY A 100 9.34 24.22 26.08
CA GLY A 100 10.24 24.15 27.23
C GLY A 100 10.14 22.87 28.06
N GLN A 101 9.24 21.96 27.70
CA GLN A 101 9.11 20.63 28.31
C GLN A 101 9.41 19.51 27.28
N PRO A 102 9.93 18.37 27.72
CA PRO A 102 10.01 17.16 26.89
C PRO A 102 8.63 16.75 26.42
N VAL A 103 8.45 16.50 25.10
CA VAL A 103 7.12 16.22 24.48
C VAL A 103 7.12 15.02 23.52
N ILE A 104 8.22 14.28 23.41
CA ILE A 104 8.31 13.17 22.42
C ILE A 104 7.28 12.09 22.72
N PHE A 105 7.15 11.70 23.99
CA PHE A 105 6.19 10.69 24.41
C PHE A 105 4.75 11.09 24.09
N GLU A 106 4.38 12.34 24.41
CA GLU A 106 3.04 12.88 24.13
C GLU A 106 2.75 12.95 22.64
N ILE A 107 3.75 13.26 21.81
CA ILE A 107 3.59 13.22 20.35
C ILE A 107 3.26 11.82 19.87
N ILE A 108 3.98 10.81 20.36
CA ILE A 108 3.73 9.41 20.02
C ILE A 108 2.32 8.98 20.45
N GLU A 109 1.92 9.34 21.68
CA GLU A 109 0.58 9.02 22.20
C GLU A 109 -0.54 9.72 21.41
N ILE A 110 -0.39 10.99 21.03
CA ILE A 110 -1.35 11.69 20.15
C ILE A 110 -1.54 10.93 18.83
N VAL A 111 -0.44 10.50 18.19
CA VAL A 111 -0.52 9.73 16.96
C VAL A 111 -1.25 8.41 17.23
N LYS A 112 -0.89 7.69 18.27
CA LYS A 112 -1.48 6.40 18.66
C LYS A 112 -2.97 6.48 18.95
N GLU A 113 -3.41 7.53 19.68
CA GLU A 113 -4.83 7.80 19.96
C GLU A 113 -5.62 8.06 18.68
N GLN A 114 -5.09 8.88 17.77
CA GLN A 114 -5.73 9.19 16.49
C GLN A 114 -5.83 7.95 15.59
N LEU A 115 -4.79 7.10 15.55
CA LEU A 115 -4.84 5.82 14.84
C LEU A 115 -5.86 4.87 15.45
N THR A 116 -5.97 4.84 16.78
CA THR A 116 -6.94 4.02 17.50
C THR A 116 -8.37 4.44 17.21
N ALA A 117 -8.64 5.75 17.20
CA ALA A 117 -9.95 6.31 16.86
C ALA A 117 -10.35 6.07 15.39
N SER A 118 -9.37 5.92 14.50
CA SER A 118 -9.55 5.76 13.05
C SER A 118 -8.93 4.44 12.55
N ASN A 119 -9.08 3.36 13.31
CA ASN A 119 -8.50 2.04 12.98
C ASN A 119 -9.31 1.29 11.92
N MET A 120 -9.73 1.98 10.86
CA MET A 120 -10.34 1.39 9.65
C MET A 120 -9.61 1.95 8.44
N PRO A 121 -9.30 1.12 7.43
CA PRO A 121 -8.61 1.62 6.24
C PRO A 121 -9.52 2.58 5.45
N CYS A 122 -9.09 3.82 5.31
CA CYS A 122 -9.74 4.86 4.50
C CYS A 122 -9.31 4.80 3.02
N VAL A 123 -9.11 3.59 2.49
CA VAL A 123 -8.70 3.31 1.11
C VAL A 123 -9.69 2.39 0.44
N ALA A 124 -9.71 2.35 -0.88
CA ALA A 124 -10.54 1.41 -1.60
C ALA A 124 -9.89 0.03 -1.72
N CYS A 125 -10.68 -1.00 -1.88
CA CYS A 125 -10.20 -2.32 -2.28
C CYS A 125 -9.51 -2.24 -3.64
N CYS A 126 -8.24 -2.67 -3.72
CA CYS A 126 -7.46 -2.57 -4.97
C CYS A 126 -7.95 -3.51 -6.09
N ILE A 127 -8.92 -4.39 -5.83
CA ILE A 127 -9.48 -5.33 -6.81
C ILE A 127 -10.78 -4.78 -7.40
N CYS A 128 -11.78 -4.46 -6.56
CA CYS A 128 -13.08 -3.96 -7.05
C CYS A 128 -13.19 -2.43 -7.08
N LEU A 129 -12.25 -1.71 -6.46
CA LEU A 129 -12.17 -0.26 -6.36
C LEU A 129 -13.27 0.39 -5.51
N TYR A 130 -14.08 -0.40 -4.81
CA TYR A 130 -15.05 0.10 -3.83
C TYR A 130 -14.40 0.29 -2.46
N GLY A 131 -14.92 1.22 -1.68
CA GLY A 131 -14.53 1.46 -0.28
C GLY A 131 -14.96 0.32 0.64
N PHE A 132 -14.44 0.31 1.86
CA PHE A 132 -14.88 -0.62 2.90
C PHE A 132 -16.01 0.01 3.71
N ARG A 133 -17.16 -0.67 3.77
CA ARG A 133 -18.33 -0.26 4.56
C ARG A 133 -18.38 -1.03 5.87
N SER A 134 -19.13 -0.50 6.82
CA SER A 134 -19.41 -1.22 8.07
C SER A 134 -20.16 -2.51 7.75
N GLY A 135 -19.58 -3.65 8.15
CA GLY A 135 -20.13 -4.98 7.87
C GLY A 135 -19.49 -5.70 6.70
N ASP A 136 -18.62 -5.05 5.91
CA ASP A 136 -17.85 -5.73 4.89
C ASP A 136 -16.71 -6.56 5.52
N ASP A 137 -16.56 -7.79 5.05
CA ASP A 137 -15.41 -8.63 5.39
C ASP A 137 -14.20 -8.18 4.59
N PHE A 138 -13.15 -7.70 5.26
CA PHE A 138 -11.92 -7.30 4.59
C PHE A 138 -10.68 -7.97 5.19
N THR A 139 -9.66 -8.12 4.35
CA THR A 139 -8.37 -8.70 4.69
C THR A 139 -7.26 -7.67 4.48
N LYS A 140 -6.45 -7.47 5.52
CA LYS A 140 -5.19 -6.74 5.46
C LYS A 140 -4.05 -7.73 5.24
N THR A 141 -3.24 -7.53 4.22
CA THR A 141 -2.00 -8.29 4.05
C THR A 141 -0.90 -7.76 4.99
N HIS A 142 0.15 -8.56 5.26
CA HIS A 142 1.31 -8.10 6.06
C HIS A 142 2.04 -6.91 5.41
N CYS A 143 1.92 -6.72 4.09
CA CYS A 143 2.44 -5.54 3.38
C CYS A 143 1.48 -4.35 3.40
N TYR A 144 0.43 -4.37 4.21
CA TYR A 144 -0.57 -3.31 4.41
C TYR A 144 -1.28 -2.90 3.10
N HIS A 145 -1.71 -3.90 2.31
CA HIS A 145 -2.68 -3.71 1.24
C HIS A 145 -4.01 -4.34 1.65
N TYR A 146 -5.11 -3.68 1.27
CA TYR A 146 -6.45 -3.98 1.78
C TYR A 146 -7.34 -4.45 0.64
N PHE A 147 -8.08 -5.51 0.91
CA PHE A 147 -8.98 -6.12 -0.04
C PHE A 147 -10.25 -6.56 0.67
N HIS A 148 -11.41 -6.49 0.05
CA HIS A 148 -12.52 -7.29 0.53
C HIS A 148 -12.09 -8.77 0.48
N SER A 149 -12.41 -9.52 1.53
CA SER A 149 -12.00 -10.93 1.64
C SER A 149 -12.50 -11.75 0.45
N HIS A 150 -13.75 -11.51 0.03
CA HIS A 150 -14.34 -12.08 -1.19
C HIS A 150 -13.52 -11.75 -2.47
N CYS A 151 -13.09 -10.51 -2.63
CA CYS A 151 -12.32 -10.09 -3.80
C CYS A 151 -10.95 -10.75 -3.84
N LEU A 152 -10.27 -10.82 -2.68
CA LEU A 152 -8.98 -11.51 -2.56
C LEU A 152 -9.12 -13.00 -2.85
N ALA A 153 -10.16 -13.66 -2.31
CA ALA A 153 -10.46 -15.05 -2.60
C ALA A 153 -10.60 -15.31 -4.10
N GLY A 154 -11.42 -14.50 -4.79
CA GLY A 154 -11.60 -14.61 -6.24
C GLY A 154 -10.30 -14.47 -7.02
N HIS A 155 -9.44 -13.49 -6.64
CA HIS A 155 -8.14 -13.29 -7.26
C HIS A 155 -7.20 -14.50 -7.04
N LEU A 156 -7.12 -15.01 -5.82
CA LEU A 156 -6.24 -16.14 -5.50
C LEU A 156 -6.67 -17.42 -6.19
N ILE A 157 -7.98 -17.71 -6.24
CA ILE A 157 -8.53 -18.87 -6.96
C ILE A 157 -8.22 -18.77 -8.47
N ALA A 158 -8.43 -17.61 -9.07
CA ALA A 158 -8.11 -17.37 -10.47
C ALA A 158 -6.62 -17.55 -10.75
N SER A 159 -5.76 -16.99 -9.89
CA SER A 159 -4.30 -17.11 -10.02
C SER A 159 -3.81 -18.54 -9.87
N GLU A 160 -4.39 -19.31 -8.94
CA GLU A 160 -4.07 -20.72 -8.75
C GLU A 160 -4.49 -21.58 -9.97
N ASN A 161 -5.67 -21.28 -10.55
CA ASN A 161 -6.13 -21.97 -11.76
C ASN A 161 -5.23 -21.68 -12.96
N ILE A 162 -4.83 -20.40 -13.17
CA ILE A 162 -3.88 -20.03 -14.22
C ILE A 162 -2.55 -20.74 -14.02
N PHE A 163 -2.04 -20.75 -12.78
CA PHE A 163 -0.81 -21.47 -12.46
C PHE A 163 -0.91 -22.97 -12.81
N LYS A 164 -2.00 -23.65 -12.45
CA LYS A 164 -2.22 -25.07 -12.80
C LYS A 164 -2.24 -25.27 -14.31
N GLU A 165 -2.97 -24.45 -15.04
CA GLU A 165 -3.03 -24.52 -16.50
C GLU A 165 -1.67 -24.29 -17.18
N GLU A 166 -0.83 -23.42 -16.60
CA GLU A 166 0.53 -23.20 -17.08
C GLU A 166 1.43 -24.39 -16.77
N GLN A 167 1.34 -24.96 -15.56
CA GLN A 167 2.10 -26.16 -15.19
C GLN A 167 1.75 -27.36 -16.07
N ASP A 168 0.48 -27.56 -16.40
CA ASP A 168 0.02 -28.67 -17.26
C ASP A 168 0.59 -28.59 -18.68
N LYS A 169 0.98 -27.42 -19.16
CA LYS A 169 1.63 -27.20 -20.45
C LYS A 169 3.13 -27.49 -20.43
N LEU A 170 3.74 -27.56 -19.25
CA LEU A 170 5.17 -27.78 -19.09
C LEU A 170 5.52 -29.25 -19.01
N PRO A 171 6.72 -29.64 -19.51
CA PRO A 171 7.23 -30.97 -19.29
C PRO A 171 7.42 -31.29 -17.80
N PRO A 172 7.31 -32.56 -17.35
CA PRO A 172 7.36 -32.91 -15.92
C PRO A 172 8.59 -32.39 -15.17
N TRP A 173 9.74 -32.26 -15.83
CA TRP A 173 10.99 -31.76 -15.21
C TRP A 173 11.03 -30.23 -15.05
N GLN A 174 10.11 -29.48 -15.65
CA GLN A 174 9.98 -28.03 -15.52
C GLN A 174 8.82 -27.62 -14.62
N GLN A 175 7.99 -28.59 -14.22
CA GLN A 175 6.86 -28.30 -13.34
C GLN A 175 7.34 -27.94 -11.92
N THR A 176 6.83 -26.85 -11.37
CA THR A 176 7.04 -26.45 -9.99
C THR A 176 5.92 -26.98 -9.11
N ALA A 177 6.27 -27.52 -7.94
CA ALA A 177 5.33 -28.29 -7.13
C ALA A 177 4.27 -27.45 -6.39
N THR A 178 4.50 -26.13 -6.17
CA THR A 178 3.65 -25.35 -5.26
C THR A 178 3.32 -23.98 -5.82
N PHE A 179 2.02 -23.62 -5.80
CA PHE A 179 1.54 -22.27 -6.02
C PHE A 179 1.94 -21.38 -4.83
N GLN A 180 2.52 -20.23 -5.11
CA GLN A 180 2.80 -19.20 -4.11
C GLN A 180 1.88 -18.02 -4.34
N ALA A 181 1.02 -17.74 -3.35
CA ALA A 181 0.17 -16.57 -3.40
C ALA A 181 0.98 -15.30 -3.20
N VAL A 182 0.69 -14.30 -4.02
CA VAL A 182 1.34 -13.00 -3.94
C VAL A 182 0.29 -11.88 -3.83
N CYS A 183 0.68 -10.81 -3.15
CA CYS A 183 -0.15 -9.62 -3.06
C CYS A 183 -0.39 -9.02 -4.47
N PRO A 184 -1.66 -8.79 -4.88
CA PRO A 184 -1.96 -8.21 -6.20
C PRO A 184 -1.33 -6.85 -6.47
N VAL A 185 -0.98 -6.10 -5.41
CA VAL A 185 -0.44 -4.74 -5.51
C VAL A 185 1.09 -4.73 -5.58
N CYS A 186 1.78 -5.37 -4.62
CA CYS A 186 3.23 -5.29 -4.50
C CYS A 186 3.97 -6.60 -4.77
N ARG A 187 3.25 -7.68 -5.06
CA ARG A 187 3.79 -9.01 -5.37
C ARG A 187 4.59 -9.66 -4.22
N ALA A 188 4.53 -9.12 -3.00
CA ALA A 188 5.06 -9.79 -1.83
C ALA A 188 4.29 -11.09 -1.59
N GLY A 189 4.98 -12.16 -1.17
CA GLY A 189 4.32 -13.41 -0.81
C GLY A 189 3.32 -13.18 0.32
N ILE A 190 2.14 -13.76 0.27
CA ILE A 190 1.12 -13.65 1.32
C ILE A 190 0.74 -15.04 1.83
N SER A 191 0.52 -15.14 3.13
CA SER A 191 -0.14 -16.29 3.75
C SER A 191 -1.62 -15.95 3.96
N TYR A 192 -2.49 -16.93 3.73
CA TYR A 192 -3.94 -16.74 3.86
C TYR A 192 -4.62 -18.06 4.18
N ASP A 193 -5.77 -17.97 4.86
CA ASP A 193 -6.68 -19.10 5.01
C ASP A 193 -7.69 -19.09 3.87
N VAL A 194 -7.58 -20.09 2.99
CA VAL A 194 -8.45 -20.21 1.78
C VAL A 194 -9.90 -20.39 2.16
N GLU A 195 -10.19 -21.17 3.21
CA GLU A 195 -11.59 -21.47 3.60
C GLU A 195 -12.24 -20.25 4.22
N MET A 196 -11.52 -19.53 5.06
CA MET A 196 -11.99 -18.26 5.64
C MET A 196 -12.30 -17.23 4.55
N LEU A 197 -11.39 -17.07 3.58
CA LEU A 197 -11.60 -16.12 2.48
C LEU A 197 -12.76 -16.52 1.56
N ARG A 198 -12.95 -17.83 1.30
CA ARG A 198 -14.05 -18.32 0.48
C ARG A 198 -15.42 -18.17 1.13
N SER A 199 -15.48 -18.18 2.45
CA SER A 199 -16.74 -18.00 3.19
C SER A 199 -17.19 -16.54 3.30
N ALA A 200 -16.31 -15.58 2.95
CA ALA A 200 -16.62 -14.17 3.01
C ALA A 200 -17.68 -13.75 1.99
N ASN A 201 -18.65 -12.97 2.45
CA ASN A 201 -19.69 -12.43 1.59
C ASN A 201 -19.11 -11.40 0.61
N PRO A 202 -19.70 -11.27 -0.59
CA PRO A 202 -19.36 -10.17 -1.49
C PRO A 202 -19.71 -8.83 -0.82
N PRO A 203 -18.93 -7.76 -1.06
CA PRO A 203 -19.21 -6.45 -0.51
C PRO A 203 -20.55 -5.91 -1.04
N GLN A 204 -21.28 -5.17 -0.20
CA GLN A 204 -22.61 -4.65 -0.53
C GLN A 204 -22.63 -3.86 -1.84
N GLU A 205 -21.62 -3.02 -2.07
CA GLU A 205 -21.55 -2.25 -3.31
C GLU A 205 -21.40 -3.12 -4.56
N LEU A 206 -20.75 -4.28 -4.45
CA LEU A 206 -20.64 -5.20 -5.56
C LEU A 206 -21.96 -5.95 -5.83
N GLU A 207 -22.75 -6.24 -4.79
CA GLU A 207 -24.08 -6.83 -4.94
C GLU A 207 -25.12 -5.84 -5.49
N GLU A 208 -25.04 -4.58 -5.07
CA GLU A 208 -25.91 -3.48 -5.52
C GLU A 208 -25.53 -2.97 -6.91
N ALA A 209 -24.30 -3.22 -7.37
CA ALA A 209 -23.83 -2.77 -8.67
C ALA A 209 -24.70 -3.37 -9.80
N PRO A 210 -25.13 -2.55 -10.76
CA PRO A 210 -25.93 -3.07 -11.86
C PRO A 210 -25.10 -4.11 -12.66
N ARG A 211 -25.61 -5.34 -12.71
CA ARG A 211 -24.95 -6.46 -13.38
C ARG A 211 -24.77 -6.27 -14.87
N THR A 212 -25.45 -5.29 -15.45
CA THR A 212 -25.36 -4.93 -16.87
C THR A 212 -24.97 -3.47 -16.99
N PHE A 213 -23.81 -3.24 -17.60
CA PHE A 213 -23.39 -1.89 -17.97
C PHE A 213 -24.40 -1.29 -18.97
N GLN A 214 -25.03 -0.19 -18.59
CA GLN A 214 -25.84 0.62 -19.50
C GLN A 214 -25.10 1.89 -19.85
N PRO A 215 -24.65 2.04 -21.09
CA PRO A 215 -23.93 3.25 -21.49
C PRO A 215 -24.83 4.47 -21.41
N THR A 216 -24.30 5.57 -20.85
CA THR A 216 -24.99 6.86 -20.83
C THR A 216 -25.21 7.38 -22.24
N PRO A 217 -26.17 8.31 -22.46
CA PRO A 217 -26.37 8.92 -23.80
C PRO A 217 -25.10 9.54 -24.39
N GLU A 218 -24.26 10.18 -23.53
CA GLU A 218 -23.00 10.78 -23.94
C GLU A 218 -21.99 9.71 -24.39
N LEU A 219 -21.92 8.59 -23.66
CA LEU A 219 -21.04 7.48 -23.99
C LEU A 219 -21.46 6.81 -25.30
N ARG A 220 -22.77 6.67 -25.57
CA ARG A 220 -23.28 6.17 -26.84
C ARG A 220 -22.89 7.09 -28.00
N GLN A 221 -23.06 8.41 -27.84
CA GLN A 221 -22.63 9.39 -28.85
C GLN A 221 -21.13 9.34 -29.13
N LEU A 222 -20.33 9.16 -28.06
CA LEU A 222 -18.88 9.00 -28.20
C LEU A 222 -18.55 7.71 -28.95
N GLN A 223 -19.22 6.62 -28.65
CA GLN A 223 -19.05 5.33 -29.33
C GLN A 223 -19.38 5.45 -30.82
N GLU A 224 -20.48 6.08 -31.18
CA GLU A 224 -20.86 6.33 -32.57
C GLU A 224 -19.83 7.20 -33.32
N LYS A 225 -19.30 8.24 -32.66
CA LYS A 225 -18.22 9.07 -33.22
C LYS A 225 -16.93 8.28 -33.43
N MET A 226 -16.57 7.45 -32.48
CA MET A 226 -15.38 6.60 -32.58
C MET A 226 -15.55 5.56 -33.71
N GLU A 227 -16.71 4.95 -33.82
CA GLU A 227 -17.01 4.01 -34.90
C GLU A 227 -16.95 4.67 -36.29
N ALA A 228 -17.52 5.85 -36.43
CA ALA A 228 -17.44 6.63 -37.70
C ALA A 228 -15.98 6.99 -38.05
N LEU A 229 -15.16 7.38 -37.06
CA LEU A 229 -13.74 7.65 -37.26
C LEU A 229 -12.96 6.37 -37.62
N TYR A 230 -13.26 5.27 -36.99
CA TYR A 230 -12.65 3.96 -37.27
C TYR A 230 -12.94 3.54 -38.74
N LEU A 231 -14.20 3.61 -39.17
CA LEU A 231 -14.61 3.28 -40.53
C LEU A 231 -13.92 4.20 -41.56
N LYS A 232 -13.82 5.50 -41.26
CA LYS A 232 -13.10 6.47 -42.08
C LYS A 232 -11.61 6.18 -42.18
N GLN A 233 -10.97 5.80 -41.12
CA GLN A 233 -9.54 5.44 -41.11
C GLN A 233 -9.31 4.10 -41.83
N ARG A 234 -10.20 3.13 -41.61
CA ARG A 234 -10.16 1.84 -42.31
C ARG A 234 -10.29 2.02 -43.85
N SER A 235 -11.19 2.87 -44.30
CA SER A 235 -11.37 3.16 -45.76
C SER A 235 -10.15 3.85 -46.37
N LYS A 236 -9.35 4.58 -45.57
CA LYS A 236 -8.10 5.24 -45.99
C LYS A 236 -6.87 4.34 -45.91
N GLY A 237 -7.02 3.06 -45.49
CA GLY A 237 -5.90 2.14 -45.30
C GLY A 237 -5.04 2.45 -44.07
N GLY A 238 -5.50 3.34 -43.16
CA GLY A 238 -4.75 3.76 -41.98
C GLY A 238 -4.80 2.78 -40.81
N ILE A 239 -5.49 1.64 -40.94
CA ILE A 239 -5.58 0.61 -39.91
C ILE A 239 -4.83 -0.62 -40.38
N ILE A 240 -3.75 -0.93 -39.68
CA ILE A 240 -3.02 -2.18 -39.90
C ILE A 240 -3.85 -3.31 -39.27
N GLN A 241 -4.46 -4.14 -40.11
CA GLN A 241 -5.04 -5.39 -39.63
C GLN A 241 -3.88 -6.33 -39.28
N GLN A 242 -3.74 -6.65 -38.01
CA GLN A 242 -2.89 -7.75 -37.56
C GLN A 242 -3.53 -9.08 -38.03
N GLY A 243 -3.41 -9.38 -39.32
CA GLY A 243 -3.50 -10.74 -39.81
C GLY A 243 -2.22 -11.46 -39.29
N ASN A 244 -2.38 -12.70 -38.86
CA ASN A 244 -1.29 -13.59 -38.44
C ASN A 244 -0.09 -13.56 -39.41
N ARG A 245 0.75 -12.54 -39.31
CA ARG A 245 2.08 -12.53 -39.88
C ARG A 245 3.05 -12.89 -38.76
N THR A 246 3.29 -14.17 -38.64
CA THR A 246 4.53 -14.65 -38.03
C THR A 246 5.66 -14.03 -38.84
N LEU A 247 6.32 -13.00 -38.30
CA LEU A 247 7.57 -12.49 -38.86
C LEU A 247 8.62 -13.60 -38.59
N LEU A 248 8.78 -14.48 -39.54
CA LEU A 248 9.97 -15.32 -39.60
C LEU A 248 11.12 -14.37 -39.95
N LEU A 249 11.98 -14.10 -38.99
CA LEU A 249 13.29 -13.53 -39.24
C LEU A 249 14.07 -14.64 -40.00
N SER A 250 14.16 -14.51 -41.32
CA SER A 250 15.09 -15.30 -42.11
C SER A 250 16.49 -14.77 -41.82
N ASP A 251 17.31 -15.58 -41.19
CA ASP A 251 18.76 -15.39 -41.15
C ASP A 251 19.32 -15.62 -42.55
N ASP A 252 19.38 -14.58 -43.35
CA ASP A 252 20.17 -14.58 -44.58
C ASP A 252 21.65 -14.37 -44.23
N ASN A 253 22.29 -15.46 -43.82
CA ASN A 253 23.73 -15.55 -43.72
C ASN A 253 24.24 -16.30 -44.96
N ASN A 254 24.25 -15.65 -46.11
CA ASN A 254 25.01 -16.11 -47.27
C ASN A 254 26.37 -15.38 -47.32
N GLY A 255 27.38 -16.04 -46.77
CA GLY A 255 28.76 -15.69 -47.02
C GLY A 255 29.07 -15.96 -48.51
N GLU A 256 29.38 -14.92 -49.24
CA GLU A 256 30.16 -15.05 -50.50
C GLU A 256 31.64 -15.15 -50.17
N GLU A 257 32.17 -16.32 -50.36
CA GLU A 257 33.59 -16.55 -50.62
C GLU A 257 33.91 -15.91 -51.99
N ASP A 258 34.73 -14.89 -52.02
CA ASP A 258 35.33 -14.44 -53.24
C ASP A 258 36.82 -14.75 -53.26
N ASN A 259 37.15 -15.54 -54.22
CA ASN A 259 38.45 -16.07 -54.60
C ASN A 259 39.15 -15.06 -55.49
N ARG A 260 40.26 -14.41 -55.00
CA ARG A 260 41.43 -14.12 -55.87
C ARG A 260 42.58 -13.50 -55.07
#